data_f7e509c06a4e044b59ef98bc508a896c
#
_entry.id   f7e509c06a4e044b59ef98bc508a896c
#
_cell.length_a   1.000
_cell.length_b   1.000
_cell.length_c   1.000
_cell.angle_alpha   90.00
_cell.angle_beta   90.00
_cell.angle_gamma   90.00
#
_symmetry.space_group_name_H-M   'P 1'
#
loop_
_entity.id
_entity.type
_entity.pdbx_description
1 polymer ?
#
loop_
_entity_poly.entity_id
_entity_poly.type
_entity_poly.pdbx_seq_one_letter_code
_entity_poly.pdbx_strand_id
1 'polypeptide(L)'
;MILQRNQNVTIWGSADSGEKVNLKFLNKKYQTIADNSGNWKIKLAPMKAGGPFEMVINEITIKDILIGDVWIASGQSNMELPMRRLKPLYGDEIKNANNQNIRFFTVPQKYNFKAPQTELDGGKWEATNPETILNFSGVAYFFAKEISKKNNVPVGIIHTSLGGSPVQAWMDENSLRNYPEYLEEAKKWQDDALIKSTEATEAALSKAWYAELDQIDIGLNQHWQNYELDDSDWKTLQIPGSWED
;
A
#
# COMPACT_ATOMS: atom_id res chain seq x y z
N MET A 1 -14.84 4.55 4.13
CA MET A 1 -14.33 4.08 2.80
C MET A 1 -14.74 5.02 1.68
N ILE A 2 -14.19 4.85 0.45
CA ILE A 2 -14.71 5.56 -0.74
C ILE A 2 -15.10 4.52 -1.79
N LEU A 3 -16.30 4.68 -2.38
CA LEU A 3 -16.79 3.89 -3.50
C LEU A 3 -16.68 4.69 -4.80
N GLN A 4 -16.39 4.01 -5.92
CA GLN A 4 -16.24 4.64 -7.23
C GLN A 4 -17.56 5.26 -7.71
N ARG A 5 -17.54 6.54 -8.11
CA ARG A 5 -18.68 7.24 -8.73
C ARG A 5 -18.85 6.85 -10.20
N ASN A 6 -20.05 7.08 -10.72
CA ASN A 6 -20.40 7.00 -12.16
C ASN A 6 -20.13 5.62 -12.79
N GLN A 7 -19.92 4.59 -11.99
CA GLN A 7 -19.69 3.21 -12.40
C GLN A 7 -20.54 2.27 -11.56
N ASN A 8 -20.78 1.07 -12.07
CA ASN A 8 -21.32 0.01 -11.26
C ASN A 8 -20.29 -0.41 -10.20
N VAL A 9 -20.72 -0.55 -8.96
CA VAL A 9 -19.87 -0.99 -7.85
C VAL A 9 -20.33 -2.35 -7.39
N THR A 10 -19.43 -3.33 -7.33
CA THR A 10 -19.73 -4.64 -6.77
C THR A 10 -19.41 -4.64 -5.28
N ILE A 11 -20.39 -5.05 -4.47
CA ILE A 11 -20.23 -5.37 -3.05
C ILE A 11 -20.32 -6.88 -2.93
N TRP A 12 -19.44 -7.47 -2.16
CA TRP A 12 -19.38 -8.92 -1.97
C TRP A 12 -19.04 -9.28 -0.53
N GLY A 13 -19.23 -10.53 -0.21
CA GLY A 13 -18.91 -11.07 1.11
C GLY A 13 -19.27 -12.54 1.21
N SER A 14 -19.22 -13.04 2.44
CA SER A 14 -19.61 -14.42 2.78
C SER A 14 -20.83 -14.42 3.73
N ALA A 15 -21.63 -15.49 3.64
CA ALA A 15 -22.78 -15.79 4.47
C ALA A 15 -22.98 -17.32 4.49
N ASP A 16 -23.97 -17.80 5.21
CA ASP A 16 -24.33 -19.23 5.15
C ASP A 16 -24.82 -19.63 3.75
N SER A 17 -24.51 -20.87 3.33
CA SER A 17 -24.97 -21.39 2.04
C SER A 17 -26.49 -21.28 1.91
N GLY A 18 -26.94 -20.63 0.84
CA GLY A 18 -28.37 -20.37 0.59
C GLY A 18 -28.95 -19.21 1.41
N GLU A 19 -28.17 -18.54 2.22
CA GLU A 19 -28.64 -17.39 3.01
C GLU A 19 -29.05 -16.24 2.08
N LYS A 20 -30.16 -15.60 2.44
CA LYS A 20 -30.67 -14.41 1.76
C LYS A 20 -29.99 -13.16 2.27
N VAL A 21 -29.24 -12.50 1.41
CA VAL A 21 -28.54 -11.25 1.70
C VAL A 21 -29.33 -10.06 1.19
N ASN A 22 -29.69 -9.15 2.08
CA ASN A 22 -30.40 -7.91 1.77
C ASN A 22 -29.45 -6.73 1.97
N LEU A 23 -29.33 -5.87 0.99
CA LEU A 23 -28.51 -4.66 1.08
C LEU A 23 -29.38 -3.43 0.83
N LYS A 24 -29.25 -2.43 1.73
CA LYS A 24 -29.86 -1.11 1.58
C LYS A 24 -28.80 -0.06 1.46
N PHE A 25 -28.86 0.73 0.39
CA PHE A 25 -27.92 1.83 0.15
C PHE A 25 -28.57 2.93 -0.72
N LEU A 26 -28.41 4.21 -0.35
CA LEU A 26 -28.99 5.37 -1.05
C LEU A 26 -30.48 5.18 -1.38
N ASN A 27 -31.29 4.81 -0.39
CA ASN A 27 -32.73 4.54 -0.51
C ASN A 27 -33.11 3.40 -1.49
N LYS A 28 -32.13 2.66 -2.01
CA LYS A 28 -32.35 1.48 -2.86
C LYS A 28 -32.17 0.20 -2.03
N LYS A 29 -32.94 -0.80 -2.40
CA LYS A 29 -32.87 -2.15 -1.83
C LYS A 29 -32.38 -3.10 -2.88
N TYR A 30 -31.45 -3.95 -2.52
CA TYR A 30 -30.86 -5.00 -3.33
C TYR A 30 -30.98 -6.31 -2.57
N GLN A 31 -30.96 -7.41 -3.30
CA GLN A 31 -31.05 -8.74 -2.71
C GLN A 31 -30.27 -9.73 -3.55
N THR A 32 -29.64 -10.70 -2.91
CA THR A 32 -29.03 -11.86 -3.53
C THR A 32 -29.14 -13.07 -2.58
N ILE A 33 -28.71 -14.23 -3.04
CA ILE A 33 -28.60 -15.44 -2.25
C ILE A 33 -27.14 -15.89 -2.31
N ALA A 34 -26.57 -16.26 -1.16
CA ALA A 34 -25.24 -16.83 -1.08
C ALA A 34 -25.20 -18.20 -1.81
N ASP A 35 -24.15 -18.44 -2.56
CA ASP A 35 -23.95 -19.70 -3.29
C ASP A 35 -23.63 -20.86 -2.34
N ASN A 36 -23.42 -22.07 -2.89
CA ASN A 36 -23.13 -23.27 -2.10
C ASN A 36 -21.82 -23.16 -1.29
N SER A 37 -20.93 -22.26 -1.67
CA SER A 37 -19.67 -21.95 -0.96
C SER A 37 -19.83 -20.80 0.02
N GLY A 38 -21.03 -20.23 0.16
CA GLY A 38 -21.32 -19.10 1.02
C GLY A 38 -20.97 -17.73 0.39
N ASN A 39 -20.51 -17.65 -0.85
CA ASN A 39 -20.15 -16.39 -1.47
C ASN A 39 -21.37 -15.67 -2.03
N TRP A 40 -21.40 -14.37 -1.87
CA TRP A 40 -22.44 -13.53 -2.46
C TRP A 40 -21.84 -12.26 -3.09
N LYS A 41 -22.53 -11.69 -4.08
CA LYS A 41 -22.23 -10.41 -4.68
C LYS A 41 -23.49 -9.67 -5.08
N ILE A 42 -23.46 -8.36 -4.92
CA ILE A 42 -24.51 -7.41 -5.34
C ILE A 42 -23.86 -6.30 -6.16
N LYS A 43 -24.43 -5.99 -7.31
CA LYS A 43 -23.97 -4.91 -8.20
C LYS A 43 -24.83 -3.68 -7.96
N LEU A 44 -24.25 -2.64 -7.39
CA LEU A 44 -24.88 -1.33 -7.23
C LEU A 44 -24.87 -0.57 -8.57
N ALA A 45 -25.95 0.13 -8.85
CA ALA A 45 -26.02 1.02 -10.01
C ALA A 45 -25.07 2.22 -9.84
N PRO A 46 -24.71 2.90 -10.97
CA PRO A 46 -23.86 4.10 -10.91
C PRO A 46 -24.42 5.16 -9.97
N MET A 47 -23.52 5.80 -9.21
CA MET A 47 -23.85 6.78 -8.20
C MET A 47 -23.09 8.09 -8.43
N LYS A 48 -23.67 9.22 -8.03
CA LYS A 48 -23.00 10.52 -8.03
C LYS A 48 -22.12 10.68 -6.80
N ALA A 49 -21.08 11.51 -6.91
CA ALA A 49 -20.23 11.86 -5.77
C ALA A 49 -21.03 12.46 -4.61
N GLY A 50 -20.61 12.17 -3.40
CA GLY A 50 -21.22 12.69 -2.17
C GLY A 50 -20.93 11.82 -0.94
N GLY A 51 -21.65 12.08 0.13
CA GLY A 51 -21.52 11.40 1.43
C GLY A 51 -21.29 12.37 2.58
N PRO A 52 -21.10 11.87 3.80
CA PRO A 52 -21.04 10.44 4.15
C PRO A 52 -22.42 9.75 4.11
N PHE A 53 -22.41 8.50 3.72
CA PHE A 53 -23.60 7.63 3.66
C PHE A 53 -23.43 6.40 4.56
N GLU A 54 -24.55 5.69 4.79
CA GLU A 54 -24.59 4.41 5.49
C GLU A 54 -25.13 3.33 4.55
N MET A 55 -24.53 2.14 4.62
CA MET A 55 -24.98 0.92 3.95
C MET A 55 -25.35 -0.13 4.99
N VAL A 56 -26.49 -0.75 4.81
CA VAL A 56 -26.96 -1.83 5.69
C VAL A 56 -26.99 -3.13 4.90
N ILE A 57 -26.31 -4.15 5.39
CA ILE A 57 -26.27 -5.51 4.82
C ILE A 57 -26.74 -6.46 5.90
N ASN A 58 -27.96 -7.00 5.75
CA ASN A 58 -28.66 -7.73 6.80
C ASN A 58 -28.67 -6.91 8.11
N GLU A 59 -27.94 -7.34 9.14
CA GLU A 59 -27.81 -6.66 10.44
C GLU A 59 -26.54 -5.78 10.53
N ILE A 60 -25.64 -5.85 9.54
CA ILE A 60 -24.39 -5.11 9.55
C ILE A 60 -24.61 -3.71 8.96
N THR A 61 -24.23 -2.70 9.74
CA THR A 61 -24.24 -1.29 9.26
C THR A 61 -22.82 -0.79 9.03
N ILE A 62 -22.52 -0.43 7.79
CA ILE A 62 -21.26 0.19 7.38
C ILE A 62 -21.50 1.69 7.26
N LYS A 63 -20.82 2.46 8.11
CA LYS A 63 -20.96 3.91 8.18
C LYS A 63 -19.83 4.63 7.46
N ASP A 64 -20.00 5.94 7.30
CA ASP A 64 -18.96 6.84 6.78
C ASP A 64 -18.46 6.43 5.39
N ILE A 65 -19.39 6.15 4.48
CA ILE A 65 -19.11 5.84 3.08
C ILE A 65 -19.18 7.12 2.26
N LEU A 66 -18.09 7.45 1.58
CA LEU A 66 -18.10 8.49 0.55
C LEU A 66 -18.19 7.85 -0.83
N ILE A 67 -18.71 8.60 -1.79
CA ILE A 67 -18.70 8.25 -3.21
C ILE A 67 -17.86 9.30 -3.93
N GLY A 68 -16.85 8.86 -4.67
CA GLY A 68 -15.89 9.73 -5.33
C GLY A 68 -15.06 9.01 -6.38
N ASP A 69 -13.89 9.52 -6.68
CA ASP A 69 -12.93 8.87 -7.56
C ASP A 69 -12.03 7.94 -6.76
N VAL A 70 -11.89 6.68 -7.19
CA VAL A 70 -11.01 5.70 -6.57
C VAL A 70 -9.88 5.37 -7.54
N TRP A 71 -8.64 5.49 -7.06
CA TRP A 71 -7.42 5.26 -7.82
C TRP A 71 -6.56 4.19 -7.18
N ILE A 72 -5.89 3.40 -8.00
CA ILE A 72 -4.85 2.47 -7.54
C ILE A 72 -3.51 3.16 -7.70
N ALA A 73 -2.77 3.27 -6.60
CA ALA A 73 -1.40 3.78 -6.56
C ALA A 73 -0.45 2.60 -6.37
N SER A 74 0.16 2.15 -7.47
CA SER A 74 1.03 0.97 -7.52
C SER A 74 2.40 1.32 -8.08
N GLY A 75 3.39 0.51 -7.77
CA GLY A 75 4.77 0.67 -8.22
C GLY A 75 5.78 0.25 -7.16
N GLN A 76 6.98 0.82 -7.24
CA GLN A 76 8.04 0.52 -6.28
C GLN A 76 8.39 1.74 -5.40
N SER A 77 9.65 1.93 -5.06
CA SER A 77 10.15 2.84 -4.01
C SER A 77 9.62 4.28 -4.09
N ASN A 78 9.52 4.88 -5.27
CA ASN A 78 8.99 6.26 -5.38
C ASN A 78 7.49 6.33 -5.05
N MET A 79 6.71 5.31 -5.44
CA MET A 79 5.30 5.24 -5.08
C MET A 79 5.12 4.83 -3.60
N GLU A 80 6.02 4.04 -3.06
CA GLU A 80 5.98 3.63 -1.65
C GLU A 80 6.41 4.74 -0.68
N LEU A 81 7.24 5.68 -1.13
CA LEU A 81 7.86 6.72 -0.29
C LEU A 81 6.82 7.44 0.59
N PRO A 82 6.83 7.20 1.91
CA PRO A 82 5.80 7.75 2.79
C PRO A 82 6.08 9.21 3.16
N MET A 83 5.01 9.96 3.42
CA MET A 83 5.08 11.38 3.79
C MET A 83 5.98 11.65 5.01
N ARG A 84 6.11 10.72 5.96
CA ARG A 84 7.04 10.89 7.10
C ARG A 84 8.49 11.12 6.68
N ARG A 85 8.92 10.53 5.56
CA ARG A 85 10.27 10.73 5.00
C ARG A 85 10.42 12.05 4.24
N LEU A 86 9.31 12.66 3.87
CA LEU A 86 9.25 13.96 3.21
C LEU A 86 9.08 15.13 4.19
N LYS A 87 9.04 14.86 5.50
CA LYS A 87 8.85 15.87 6.54
C LYS A 87 9.83 17.06 6.46
N PRO A 88 11.12 16.89 6.12
CA PRO A 88 12.04 18.02 5.97
C PRO A 88 11.61 19.04 4.90
N LEU A 89 10.92 18.60 3.84
CA LEU A 89 10.47 19.44 2.74
C LEU A 89 9.00 19.87 2.89
N TYR A 90 8.16 19.03 3.51
CA TYR A 90 6.70 19.20 3.55
C TYR A 90 6.14 19.15 4.97
N GLY A 91 6.92 19.65 5.96
CA GLY A 91 6.52 19.64 7.37
C GLY A 91 5.20 20.38 7.63
N ASP A 92 5.02 21.54 7.00
CA ASP A 92 3.78 22.32 7.15
C ASP A 92 2.57 21.66 6.50
N GLU A 93 2.77 20.99 5.35
CA GLU A 93 1.72 20.20 4.71
C GLU A 93 1.23 19.08 5.63
N ILE A 94 2.17 18.35 6.25
CA ILE A 94 1.86 17.27 7.20
C ILE A 94 1.12 17.80 8.42
N LYS A 95 1.62 18.89 9.01
CA LYS A 95 1.05 19.48 10.23
C LYS A 95 -0.36 19.99 10.02
N ASN A 96 -0.65 20.53 8.82
CA ASN A 96 -1.94 21.13 8.49
C ASN A 96 -2.86 20.17 7.73
N ALA A 97 -2.46 18.92 7.52
CA ALA A 97 -3.25 17.94 6.81
C ALA A 97 -4.56 17.65 7.57
N ASN A 98 -5.68 18.02 6.98
CA ASN A 98 -7.00 17.73 7.52
C ASN A 98 -8.02 17.70 6.38
N ASN A 99 -8.19 16.54 5.75
CA ASN A 99 -9.14 16.38 4.64
C ASN A 99 -9.84 15.03 4.70
N GLN A 100 -11.07 15.02 5.19
CA GLN A 100 -11.90 13.83 5.30
C GLN A 100 -12.34 13.26 3.93
N ASN A 101 -12.20 14.02 2.86
CA ASN A 101 -12.53 13.61 1.49
C ASN A 101 -11.36 12.93 0.77
N ILE A 102 -10.16 12.93 1.33
CA ILE A 102 -9.03 12.16 0.81
C ILE A 102 -8.77 11.01 1.77
N ARG A 103 -8.89 9.79 1.26
CA ARG A 103 -8.73 8.57 2.07
C ARG A 103 -7.82 7.58 1.38
N PHE A 104 -7.03 6.91 2.19
CA PHE A 104 -6.13 5.85 1.76
C PHE A 104 -6.57 4.51 2.33
N PHE A 105 -6.42 3.48 1.52
CA PHE A 105 -6.40 2.09 1.93
C PHE A 105 -5.05 1.52 1.54
N THR A 106 -4.18 1.29 2.49
CA THR A 106 -2.89 0.64 2.22
C THR A 106 -3.09 -0.87 2.27
N VAL A 107 -2.82 -1.51 1.14
CA VAL A 107 -2.88 -2.97 1.02
C VAL A 107 -1.76 -3.58 1.86
N PRO A 108 -2.05 -4.49 2.82
CA PRO A 108 -1.02 -5.18 3.57
C PRO A 108 -0.07 -5.94 2.63
N GLN A 109 1.23 -5.72 2.81
CA GLN A 109 2.23 -6.42 2.02
C GLN A 109 2.32 -7.88 2.47
N LYS A 110 2.24 -8.79 1.50
CA LYS A 110 2.37 -10.23 1.74
C LYS A 110 2.96 -10.91 0.51
N TYR A 111 4.02 -11.67 0.71
CA TYR A 111 4.53 -12.54 -0.33
C TYR A 111 3.61 -13.76 -0.51
N ASN A 112 3.18 -14.01 -1.74
CA ASN A 112 2.48 -15.22 -2.11
C ASN A 112 2.85 -15.59 -3.56
N PHE A 113 3.68 -16.58 -3.71
CA PHE A 113 4.13 -17.06 -5.02
C PHE A 113 3.24 -18.18 -5.59
N LYS A 114 2.18 -18.60 -4.88
CA LYS A 114 1.34 -19.74 -5.28
C LYS A 114 0.15 -19.34 -6.12
N ALA A 115 -0.53 -18.26 -5.71
CA ALA A 115 -1.74 -17.79 -6.39
C ALA A 115 -2.05 -16.33 -6.05
N PRO A 116 -2.82 -15.64 -6.91
CA PRO A 116 -3.41 -14.35 -6.56
C PRO A 116 -4.23 -14.44 -5.27
N GLN A 117 -4.14 -13.43 -4.42
CA GLN A 117 -4.96 -13.33 -3.22
C GLN A 117 -6.40 -12.96 -3.59
N THR A 118 -7.36 -13.66 -3.03
CA THR A 118 -8.80 -13.34 -3.15
C THR A 118 -9.29 -12.47 -2.00
N GLU A 119 -8.60 -12.54 -0.86
CA GLU A 119 -8.89 -11.77 0.35
C GLU A 119 -7.62 -11.09 0.87
N LEU A 120 -7.78 -9.98 1.55
CA LEU A 120 -6.69 -9.26 2.20
C LEU A 120 -6.61 -9.63 3.69
N ASP A 121 -5.39 -9.77 4.21
CA ASP A 121 -5.16 -10.09 5.63
C ASP A 121 -5.35 -8.87 6.55
N GLY A 122 -6.15 -7.90 6.15
CA GLY A 122 -6.44 -6.70 6.92
C GLY A 122 -6.43 -5.43 6.07
N GLY A 123 -6.08 -4.32 6.70
CA GLY A 123 -6.15 -3.00 6.10
C GLY A 123 -7.40 -2.25 6.51
N LYS A 124 -7.34 -0.94 6.44
CA LYS A 124 -8.48 -0.05 6.73
C LYS A 124 -8.40 1.21 5.88
N TRP A 125 -9.55 1.81 5.65
CA TRP A 125 -9.61 3.14 5.06
C TRP A 125 -9.30 4.19 6.13
N GLU A 126 -8.33 5.05 5.87
CA GLU A 126 -7.93 6.14 6.74
C GLU A 126 -8.12 7.48 6.04
N ALA A 127 -8.80 8.41 6.71
CA ALA A 127 -8.92 9.78 6.23
C ALA A 127 -7.63 10.57 6.52
N THR A 128 -7.36 11.58 5.72
CA THR A 128 -6.18 12.44 5.89
C THR A 128 -6.28 13.30 7.13
N ASN A 129 -5.32 13.14 8.03
CA ASN A 129 -5.04 14.00 9.19
C ASN A 129 -3.53 13.98 9.49
N PRO A 130 -3.00 14.80 10.43
CA PRO A 130 -1.57 14.88 10.69
C PRO A 130 -0.90 13.57 11.13
N GLU A 131 -1.67 12.63 11.66
CA GLU A 131 -1.16 11.33 12.12
C GLU A 131 -1.16 10.31 10.98
N THR A 132 -2.29 10.15 10.30
CA THR A 132 -2.48 9.15 9.26
C THR A 132 -1.65 9.45 8.01
N ILE A 133 -1.53 10.73 7.64
CA ILE A 133 -0.77 11.16 6.46
C ILE A 133 0.69 10.71 6.49
N LEU A 134 1.28 10.54 7.67
CA LEU A 134 2.67 10.11 7.82
C LEU A 134 2.97 8.79 7.10
N ASN A 135 1.98 7.93 6.98
CA ASN A 135 2.11 6.62 6.33
C ASN A 135 1.59 6.59 4.88
N PHE A 136 1.00 7.68 4.41
CA PHE A 136 0.52 7.76 3.03
C PHE A 136 1.68 7.95 2.06
N SER A 137 1.57 7.34 0.87
CA SER A 137 2.47 7.64 -0.25
C SER A 137 2.46 9.13 -0.56
N GLY A 138 3.63 9.76 -0.59
CA GLY A 138 3.75 11.19 -0.89
C GLY A 138 3.23 11.53 -2.28
N VAL A 139 3.65 10.76 -3.29
CA VAL A 139 3.20 10.96 -4.68
C VAL A 139 1.69 10.80 -4.80
N ALA A 140 1.14 9.73 -4.24
CA ALA A 140 -0.29 9.47 -4.31
C ALA A 140 -1.11 10.50 -3.51
N TYR A 141 -0.58 10.99 -2.39
CA TYR A 141 -1.24 12.04 -1.61
C TYR A 141 -1.36 13.36 -2.38
N PHE A 142 -0.25 13.87 -2.95
CA PHE A 142 -0.30 15.10 -3.72
C PHE A 142 -1.16 14.97 -4.98
N PHE A 143 -1.12 13.82 -5.65
CA PHE A 143 -2.04 13.51 -6.74
C PHE A 143 -3.51 13.57 -6.28
N ALA A 144 -3.85 12.88 -5.19
CA ALA A 144 -5.22 12.86 -4.65
C ALA A 144 -5.71 14.26 -4.26
N LYS A 145 -4.81 15.08 -3.68
CA LYS A 145 -5.09 16.46 -3.29
C LYS A 145 -5.47 17.33 -4.50
N GLU A 146 -4.69 17.25 -5.58
CA GLU A 146 -4.94 18.01 -6.79
C GLU A 146 -6.22 17.54 -7.52
N ILE A 147 -6.45 16.23 -7.61
CA ILE A 147 -7.67 15.67 -8.23
C ILE A 147 -8.91 16.05 -7.42
N SER A 148 -8.86 15.92 -6.10
CA SER A 148 -9.97 16.30 -5.22
C SER A 148 -10.34 17.77 -5.35
N LYS A 149 -9.33 18.65 -5.37
CA LYS A 149 -9.49 20.09 -5.55
C LYS A 149 -10.07 20.43 -6.92
N LYS A 150 -9.51 19.86 -8.00
CA LYS A 150 -9.90 20.14 -9.38
C LYS A 150 -11.34 19.68 -9.66
N ASN A 151 -11.71 18.50 -9.19
CA ASN A 151 -13.01 17.89 -9.50
C ASN A 151 -14.08 18.17 -8.42
N ASN A 152 -13.67 18.71 -7.27
CA ASN A 152 -14.51 18.91 -6.10
C ASN A 152 -15.27 17.63 -5.68
N VAL A 153 -14.55 16.51 -5.60
CA VAL A 153 -15.10 15.19 -5.23
C VAL A 153 -14.19 14.49 -4.21
N PRO A 154 -14.73 13.58 -3.40
CA PRO A 154 -13.91 12.68 -2.60
C PRO A 154 -12.97 11.85 -3.47
N VAL A 155 -11.74 11.58 -2.95
CA VAL A 155 -10.74 10.77 -3.63
C VAL A 155 -10.24 9.68 -2.70
N GLY A 156 -10.40 8.43 -3.13
CA GLY A 156 -9.86 7.24 -2.48
C GLY A 156 -8.62 6.74 -3.20
N ILE A 157 -7.59 6.43 -2.44
CA ILE A 157 -6.37 5.79 -2.95
C ILE A 157 -6.27 4.37 -2.37
N ILE A 158 -6.22 3.39 -3.24
CA ILE A 158 -5.81 2.04 -2.89
C ILE A 158 -4.31 1.96 -3.18
N HIS A 159 -3.51 2.00 -2.11
CA HIS A 159 -2.07 2.03 -2.18
C HIS A 159 -1.51 0.60 -2.12
N THR A 160 -0.85 0.18 -3.20
CA THR A 160 -0.23 -1.13 -3.33
C THR A 160 1.11 -0.96 -4.05
N SER A 161 2.17 -0.78 -3.29
CA SER A 161 3.54 -0.61 -3.80
C SER A 161 4.53 -1.35 -2.92
N LEU A 162 5.65 -1.73 -3.51
CA LEU A 162 6.74 -2.41 -2.80
C LEU A 162 8.08 -1.97 -3.39
N GLY A 163 8.87 -1.28 -2.58
CA GLY A 163 10.21 -0.81 -2.96
C GLY A 163 11.13 -1.97 -3.32
N GLY A 164 11.95 -1.78 -4.35
CA GLY A 164 12.86 -2.81 -4.85
C GLY A 164 12.20 -3.89 -5.72
N SER A 165 10.86 -3.91 -5.86
CA SER A 165 10.21 -4.92 -6.68
C SER A 165 10.45 -4.70 -8.18
N PRO A 166 10.87 -5.72 -8.93
CA PRO A 166 11.01 -5.65 -10.38
C PRO A 166 9.65 -5.76 -11.06
N VAL A 167 9.56 -5.36 -12.34
CA VAL A 167 8.29 -5.32 -13.07
C VAL A 167 7.61 -6.70 -13.17
N GLN A 168 8.39 -7.75 -13.32
CA GLN A 168 7.88 -9.13 -13.42
C GLN A 168 7.20 -9.62 -12.14
N ALA A 169 7.52 -9.02 -10.98
CA ALA A 169 6.85 -9.34 -9.71
C ALA A 169 5.38 -8.85 -9.67
N TRP A 170 5.00 -7.99 -10.61
CA TRP A 170 3.63 -7.44 -10.76
C TRP A 170 2.85 -8.10 -11.90
N MET A 171 3.42 -9.12 -12.56
CA MET A 171 2.81 -9.83 -13.67
C MET A 171 2.19 -11.15 -13.19
N ASP A 172 1.04 -11.49 -13.75
CA ASP A 172 0.43 -12.80 -13.51
C ASP A 172 1.14 -13.92 -14.31
N GLU A 173 0.88 -15.16 -13.92
CA GLU A 173 1.50 -16.33 -14.57
C GLU A 173 1.22 -16.39 -16.09
N ASN A 174 0.03 -15.98 -16.54
CA ASN A 174 -0.30 -15.99 -17.96
C ASN A 174 0.54 -15.01 -18.76
N SER A 175 0.75 -13.81 -18.20
CA SER A 175 1.61 -12.78 -18.79
C SER A 175 3.07 -13.20 -18.83
N LEU A 176 3.54 -13.92 -17.80
CA LEU A 176 4.91 -14.46 -17.73
C LEU A 176 5.19 -15.60 -18.71
N ARG A 177 4.17 -16.22 -19.32
CA ARG A 177 4.39 -17.30 -20.31
C ARG A 177 5.26 -16.91 -21.50
N ASN A 178 5.29 -15.62 -21.83
CA ASN A 178 6.16 -15.10 -22.89
C ASN A 178 7.60 -14.85 -22.42
N TYR A 179 7.87 -15.08 -21.13
CA TYR A 179 9.17 -14.85 -20.47
C TYR A 179 9.49 -16.08 -19.60
N PRO A 180 9.89 -17.21 -20.21
CA PRO A 180 9.97 -18.49 -19.53
C PRO A 180 10.96 -18.49 -18.33
N GLU A 181 12.03 -17.75 -18.41
CA GLU A 181 13.01 -17.61 -17.32
C GLU A 181 12.39 -17.02 -16.05
N TYR A 182 11.52 -16.03 -16.16
CA TYR A 182 10.81 -15.44 -15.01
C TYR A 182 9.69 -16.34 -14.52
N LEU A 183 9.05 -17.08 -15.42
CA LEU A 183 8.02 -18.06 -15.05
C LEU A 183 8.62 -19.23 -14.26
N GLU A 184 9.77 -19.74 -14.67
CA GLU A 184 10.49 -20.80 -13.95
C GLU A 184 10.95 -20.32 -12.58
N GLU A 185 11.48 -19.11 -12.50
CA GLU A 185 11.87 -18.51 -11.21
C GLU A 185 10.65 -18.34 -10.30
N ALA A 186 9.52 -17.83 -10.80
CA ALA A 186 8.28 -17.71 -10.01
C ALA A 186 7.80 -19.08 -9.48
N LYS A 187 7.88 -20.13 -10.29
CA LYS A 187 7.52 -21.50 -9.88
C LYS A 187 8.43 -22.07 -8.82
N LYS A 188 9.74 -21.79 -8.90
CA LYS A 188 10.72 -22.20 -7.89
C LYS A 188 10.32 -21.67 -6.50
N TRP A 189 9.87 -20.42 -6.42
CA TRP A 189 9.46 -19.78 -5.17
C TRP A 189 8.08 -20.21 -4.65
N GLN A 190 7.42 -21.18 -5.29
CA GLN A 190 6.20 -21.80 -4.74
C GLN A 190 6.50 -22.81 -3.63
N ASP A 191 7.77 -23.17 -3.43
CA ASP A 191 8.23 -24.06 -2.36
C ASP A 191 8.46 -23.26 -1.06
N ASP A 192 7.59 -23.43 -0.07
CA ASP A 192 7.68 -22.78 1.24
C ASP A 192 8.95 -23.17 2.02
N ALA A 193 9.45 -24.39 1.81
CA ALA A 193 10.68 -24.83 2.48
C ALA A 193 11.90 -24.11 1.91
N LEU A 194 11.93 -23.90 0.60
CA LEU A 194 12.96 -23.11 -0.07
C LEU A 194 12.92 -21.64 0.41
N ILE A 195 11.74 -21.02 0.45
CA ILE A 195 11.59 -19.63 0.93
C ILE A 195 12.17 -19.52 2.34
N LYS A 196 11.70 -20.36 3.26
CA LYS A 196 12.14 -20.34 4.66
C LYS A 196 13.65 -20.57 4.83
N SER A 197 14.22 -21.47 4.06
CA SER A 197 15.68 -21.74 4.12
C SER A 197 16.50 -20.59 3.56
N THR A 198 16.00 -19.94 2.49
CA THR A 198 16.65 -18.77 1.89
C THR A 198 16.62 -17.59 2.86
N GLU A 199 15.46 -17.26 3.44
CA GLU A 199 15.34 -16.20 4.44
C GLU A 199 16.27 -16.41 5.64
N ALA A 200 16.37 -17.65 6.14
CA ALA A 200 17.26 -17.97 7.25
C ALA A 200 18.74 -17.79 6.87
N THR A 201 19.10 -18.19 5.65
CA THR A 201 20.47 -18.06 5.13
C THR A 201 20.83 -16.60 4.94
N GLU A 202 19.97 -15.81 4.31
CA GLU A 202 20.21 -14.38 4.09
C GLU A 202 20.31 -13.60 5.41
N ALA A 203 19.47 -13.94 6.39
CA ALA A 203 19.55 -13.33 7.72
C ALA A 203 20.89 -13.65 8.43
N ALA A 204 21.35 -14.89 8.31
CA ALA A 204 22.63 -15.30 8.87
C ALA A 204 23.82 -14.61 8.18
N LEU A 205 23.82 -14.56 6.85
CA LEU A 205 24.85 -13.88 6.07
C LEU A 205 24.88 -12.38 6.33
N SER A 206 23.74 -11.73 6.37
CA SER A 206 23.61 -10.30 6.68
C SER A 206 24.15 -9.99 8.07
N LYS A 207 23.80 -10.81 9.07
CA LYS A 207 24.33 -10.67 10.43
C LYS A 207 25.85 -10.82 10.48
N ALA A 208 26.39 -11.81 9.77
CA ALA A 208 27.84 -12.05 9.72
C ALA A 208 28.56 -10.87 9.05
N TRP A 209 28.02 -10.37 7.94
CA TRP A 209 28.57 -9.22 7.22
C TRP A 209 28.62 -7.95 8.08
N TYR A 210 27.51 -7.61 8.78
CA TYR A 210 27.50 -6.45 9.68
C TYR A 210 28.49 -6.62 10.85
N ALA A 211 28.61 -7.83 11.40
CA ALA A 211 29.58 -8.10 12.46
C ALA A 211 31.03 -7.95 12.00
N GLU A 212 31.33 -8.32 10.76
CA GLU A 212 32.64 -8.10 10.14
C GLU A 212 32.88 -6.61 9.87
N LEU A 213 31.89 -5.92 9.31
CA LEU A 213 31.94 -4.48 9.07
C LEU A 213 32.25 -3.70 10.34
N ASP A 214 31.56 -3.98 11.44
CA ASP A 214 31.76 -3.34 12.73
C ASP A 214 33.20 -3.54 13.26
N GLN A 215 33.86 -4.66 12.94
CA GLN A 215 35.23 -4.93 13.36
C GLN A 215 36.27 -4.15 12.54
N ILE A 216 36.02 -3.95 11.26
CA ILE A 216 36.98 -3.29 10.34
C ILE A 216 36.69 -1.79 10.18
N ASP A 217 35.55 -1.29 10.68
CA ASP A 217 35.17 0.12 10.57
C ASP A 217 36.14 1.01 11.38
N ILE A 218 36.94 1.78 10.65
CA ILE A 218 37.91 2.69 11.26
C ILE A 218 37.21 3.78 12.05
N GLY A 219 36.05 4.23 11.59
CA GLY A 219 35.28 5.29 12.26
C GLY A 219 34.78 4.87 13.62
N LEU A 220 34.28 3.63 13.74
CA LEU A 220 33.90 3.06 15.04
C LEU A 220 35.11 2.88 15.95
N ASN A 221 36.21 2.34 15.43
CA ASN A 221 37.42 2.08 16.19
C ASN A 221 38.11 3.36 16.67
N GLN A 222 38.05 4.44 15.90
CA GLN A 222 38.63 5.76 16.21
C GLN A 222 37.61 6.73 16.79
N HIS A 223 36.38 6.27 17.07
CA HIS A 223 35.31 7.09 17.67
C HIS A 223 34.98 8.37 16.90
N TRP A 224 34.89 8.29 15.57
CA TRP A 224 34.59 9.45 14.70
C TRP A 224 33.23 10.13 15.02
N GLN A 225 32.35 9.45 15.72
CA GLN A 225 31.09 10.02 16.22
C GLN A 225 31.25 10.99 17.39
N ASN A 226 32.44 11.14 17.98
CA ASN A 226 32.66 12.05 19.10
C ASN A 226 32.65 13.50 18.64
N TYR A 227 31.96 14.35 19.37
CA TYR A 227 31.86 15.78 19.07
C TYR A 227 33.21 16.51 19.12
N GLU A 228 34.15 16.03 19.95
CA GLU A 228 35.49 16.64 20.12
C GLU A 228 36.55 16.02 19.21
N LEU A 229 36.11 15.29 18.15
CA LEU A 229 37.04 14.75 17.18
C LEU A 229 37.79 15.87 16.46
N ASP A 230 39.13 15.78 16.43
CA ASP A 230 39.95 16.64 15.57
C ASP A 230 39.94 16.07 14.14
N ASP A 231 39.27 16.76 13.24
CA ASP A 231 39.15 16.44 11.83
C ASP A 231 39.89 17.46 10.93
N SER A 232 40.80 18.23 11.52
CA SER A 232 41.51 19.34 10.85
C SER A 232 42.39 18.91 9.68
N ASP A 233 42.81 17.65 9.65
CA ASP A 233 43.59 17.04 8.58
C ASP A 233 42.75 16.26 7.55
N TRP A 234 41.43 16.22 7.71
CA TRP A 234 40.55 15.57 6.78
C TRP A 234 40.43 16.36 5.46
N LYS A 235 40.31 15.59 4.35
CA LYS A 235 40.05 16.21 3.05
C LYS A 235 38.64 16.80 3.00
N THR A 236 38.50 17.95 2.39
CA THR A 236 37.20 18.56 2.13
C THR A 236 36.63 18.04 0.83
N LEU A 237 35.31 17.80 0.83
CA LEU A 237 34.56 17.43 -0.36
C LEU A 237 33.62 18.59 -0.75
N GLN A 238 33.61 18.90 -2.04
CA GLN A 238 32.65 19.86 -2.58
C GLN A 238 31.27 19.20 -2.68
N ILE A 239 30.28 19.76 -2.01
CA ILE A 239 28.90 19.29 -2.09
C ILE A 239 28.01 20.31 -2.83
N PRO A 240 27.03 19.82 -3.66
CA PRO A 240 26.77 18.40 -3.96
C PRO A 240 27.87 17.76 -4.82
N GLY A 241 28.22 16.52 -4.52
CA GLY A 241 29.23 15.71 -5.21
C GLY A 241 29.14 14.27 -4.74
N SER A 242 29.87 13.36 -5.39
CA SER A 242 29.97 11.97 -4.98
C SER A 242 31.31 11.70 -4.27
N TRP A 243 31.37 10.62 -3.48
CA TRP A 243 32.60 10.26 -2.76
C TRP A 243 33.75 9.80 -3.69
N GLU A 244 33.40 9.47 -4.94
CA GLU A 244 34.33 9.01 -5.97
C GLU A 244 34.88 10.15 -6.83
N ASP A 245 34.43 11.36 -6.68
CA ASP A 245 34.82 12.56 -7.47
C ASP A 245 36.19 13.16 -7.03
#